data_5e9e5250be89daf4992d2ecb58b2c221
#
_entry.id   5e9e5250be89daf4992d2ecb58b2c221
#
_cell.length_a   1.000
_cell.length_b   1.000
_cell.length_c   1.000
_cell.angle_alpha   90.00
_cell.angle_beta   90.00
_cell.angle_gamma   90.00
#
_symmetry.space_group_name_H-M   'P 1'
#
loop_
_entity.id
_entity.type
_entity.pdbx_description
1 polymer ?
#
loop_
_entity_poly.entity_id
_entity_poly.type
_entity_poly.pdbx_seq_one_letter_code
_entity_poly.pdbx_strand_id
1 'polypeptide(L)'
;HENAQIEEQERLTHTLLDRLINKKFKDNKELESYLKFFPFKIQGPLSTTVIRISQKVQDELFIDFHEQLLIFSKYFSSYAIPSILSVIGENIVLLNTQYTDKKRFAQSLQSIIQHVEKRYPNYHYSIGISKPFEVLLTFKNSLEEATISERISKPDQIKYYEDLGFLGNFIANMSTEQLHAIAKEMLHELYDFNDTRKKDLLHTLYKYLSNGQKLKETMEALSISMGGLQYRIKQIELLLHRSLKDSSFSAYLLLILNSMILLDELQFD
;
A
#
# COMPACT_ATOMS: atom_id res chain seq x y z
N HIS A 1 19.80 -32.79 8.69
CA HIS A 1 18.41 -33.24 8.34
C HIS A 1 17.41 -32.10 8.45
N GLU A 2 17.45 -31.28 9.50
CA GLU A 2 16.50 -30.19 9.74
C GLU A 2 16.65 -29.06 8.70
N ASN A 3 17.85 -28.65 8.36
CA ASN A 3 18.11 -27.62 7.33
C ASN A 3 17.63 -28.07 5.93
N ALA A 4 17.83 -29.32 5.56
CA ALA A 4 17.38 -29.84 4.26
C ALA A 4 15.83 -29.90 4.14
N GLN A 5 15.12 -30.11 5.25
CA GLN A 5 13.66 -30.06 5.27
C GLN A 5 13.13 -28.61 5.13
N ILE A 6 13.81 -27.66 5.76
CA ILE A 6 13.46 -26.23 5.66
C ILE A 6 13.64 -25.74 4.21
N GLU A 7 14.80 -26.03 3.60
CA GLU A 7 15.08 -25.66 2.21
C GLU A 7 14.08 -26.26 1.22
N GLU A 8 13.70 -27.55 1.41
CA GLU A 8 12.71 -28.20 0.57
C GLU A 8 11.32 -27.55 0.73
N GLN A 9 10.92 -27.21 1.95
CA GLN A 9 9.66 -26.53 2.22
C GLN A 9 9.64 -25.12 1.59
N GLU A 10 10.72 -24.36 1.70
CA GLU A 10 10.85 -23.04 1.05
C GLU A 10 10.74 -23.16 -0.47
N ARG A 11 11.39 -24.15 -1.08
CA ARG A 11 11.33 -24.41 -2.51
C ARG A 11 9.92 -24.75 -2.98
N LEU A 12 9.20 -25.60 -2.25
CA LEU A 12 7.81 -25.95 -2.53
C LEU A 12 6.89 -24.73 -2.43
N THR A 13 7.08 -23.94 -1.39
CA THR A 13 6.32 -22.69 -1.16
C THR A 13 6.55 -21.68 -2.28
N HIS A 14 7.80 -21.41 -2.63
CA HIS A 14 8.15 -20.50 -3.71
C HIS A 14 7.53 -20.97 -5.04
N THR A 15 7.65 -22.26 -5.36
CA THR A 15 7.08 -22.84 -6.57
C THR A 15 5.55 -22.72 -6.62
N LEU A 16 4.87 -22.93 -5.49
CA LEU A 16 3.42 -22.74 -5.42
C LEU A 16 3.02 -21.31 -5.74
N LEU A 17 3.64 -20.33 -5.06
CA LEU A 17 3.31 -18.93 -5.25
C LEU A 17 3.65 -18.46 -6.68
N ASP A 18 4.79 -18.87 -7.24
CA ASP A 18 5.15 -18.59 -8.64
C ASP A 18 4.10 -19.15 -9.62
N ARG A 19 3.67 -20.38 -9.42
CA ARG A 19 2.64 -20.98 -10.28
C ARG A 19 1.29 -20.27 -10.16
N LEU A 20 0.90 -19.80 -8.97
CA LEU A 20 -0.32 -19.02 -8.76
C LEU A 20 -0.24 -17.65 -9.44
N ILE A 21 0.87 -16.94 -9.28
CA ILE A 21 1.12 -15.64 -9.91
C ILE A 21 1.05 -15.74 -11.43
N ASN A 22 1.69 -16.75 -12.00
CA ASN A 22 1.79 -16.96 -13.43
C ASN A 22 0.59 -17.72 -14.03
N LYS A 23 -0.46 -17.97 -13.22
CA LYS A 23 -1.67 -18.71 -13.64
C LYS A 23 -1.36 -20.05 -14.30
N LYS A 24 -0.36 -20.79 -13.76
CA LYS A 24 0.10 -22.08 -14.30
C LYS A 24 -0.73 -23.30 -13.85
N PHE A 25 -1.80 -23.10 -13.09
CA PHE A 25 -2.78 -24.13 -12.77
C PHE A 25 -3.97 -24.01 -13.72
N LYS A 26 -4.37 -25.12 -14.32
CA LYS A 26 -5.51 -25.19 -15.26
C LYS A 26 -6.86 -25.03 -14.55
N ASP A 27 -6.98 -25.67 -13.40
CA ASP A 27 -8.21 -25.70 -12.61
C ASP A 27 -7.93 -26.02 -11.13
N ASN A 28 -8.98 -26.02 -10.32
CA ASN A 28 -8.91 -26.34 -8.91
C ASN A 28 -8.43 -27.78 -8.64
N LYS A 29 -8.74 -28.74 -9.53
CA LYS A 29 -8.35 -30.17 -9.34
C LYS A 29 -6.83 -30.33 -9.46
N GLU A 30 -6.21 -29.65 -10.41
CA GLU A 30 -4.75 -29.64 -10.55
C GLU A 30 -4.11 -29.00 -9.31
N LEU A 31 -4.64 -27.87 -8.86
CA LEU A 31 -4.17 -27.20 -7.65
C LEU A 31 -4.31 -28.10 -6.41
N GLU A 32 -5.48 -28.67 -6.17
CA GLU A 32 -5.71 -29.60 -5.04
C GLU A 32 -4.75 -30.80 -5.07
N SER A 33 -4.47 -31.33 -6.26
CA SER A 33 -3.50 -32.41 -6.42
C SER A 33 -2.08 -31.97 -6.06
N TYR A 34 -1.71 -30.75 -6.41
CA TYR A 34 -0.42 -30.17 -6.04
C TYR A 34 -0.31 -29.89 -4.53
N LEU A 35 -1.39 -29.39 -3.90
CA LEU A 35 -1.43 -29.09 -2.46
C LEU A 35 -1.30 -30.34 -1.56
N LYS A 36 -1.52 -31.53 -2.08
CA LYS A 36 -1.29 -32.81 -1.34
C LYS A 36 0.17 -33.01 -0.95
N PHE A 37 1.10 -32.38 -1.62
CA PHE A 37 2.54 -32.41 -1.28
C PHE A 37 2.92 -31.49 -0.13
N PHE A 38 2.01 -30.61 0.31
CA PHE A 38 2.28 -29.71 1.43
C PHE A 38 1.99 -30.40 2.77
N PRO A 39 2.84 -30.18 3.80
CA PRO A 39 2.67 -30.78 5.12
C PRO A 39 1.52 -30.15 5.92
N PHE A 40 0.86 -29.14 5.39
CA PHE A 40 -0.24 -28.42 6.03
C PHE A 40 -1.38 -28.15 5.04
N LYS A 41 -2.58 -27.96 5.57
CA LYS A 41 -3.75 -27.61 4.75
C LYS A 41 -3.84 -26.09 4.58
N ILE A 42 -3.98 -25.65 3.33
CA ILE A 42 -4.32 -24.27 3.01
C ILE A 42 -5.85 -24.16 3.02
N GLN A 43 -6.37 -23.46 4.01
CA GLN A 43 -7.81 -23.29 4.20
C GLN A 43 -8.13 -21.80 4.40
N GLY A 44 -9.20 -21.33 3.77
CA GLY A 44 -9.69 -19.96 3.89
C GLY A 44 -10.45 -19.67 5.19
N PRO A 45 -10.77 -18.40 5.43
CA PRO A 45 -10.42 -17.26 4.59
C PRO A 45 -8.90 -17.03 4.55
N LEU A 46 -8.43 -16.57 3.40
CA LEU A 46 -7.02 -16.28 3.10
C LEU A 46 -6.82 -14.77 3.05
N SER A 47 -5.59 -14.30 3.28
CA SER A 47 -5.17 -12.95 2.92
C SER A 47 -3.70 -12.95 2.48
N THR A 48 -3.31 -12.00 1.65
CA THR A 48 -1.92 -11.80 1.25
C THR A 48 -1.34 -10.61 1.97
N THR A 49 -0.13 -10.76 2.50
CA THR A 49 0.64 -9.66 3.09
C THR A 49 1.94 -9.51 2.30
N VAL A 50 2.27 -8.28 1.93
CA VAL A 50 3.55 -7.90 1.31
C VAL A 50 4.32 -7.04 2.29
N ILE A 51 5.58 -7.40 2.53
CA ILE A 51 6.50 -6.67 3.40
C ILE A 51 7.66 -6.21 2.52
N ARG A 52 7.80 -4.90 2.35
CA ARG A 52 8.99 -4.29 1.77
C ARG A 52 9.95 -3.90 2.87
N ILE A 53 11.23 -4.20 2.64
CA ILE A 53 12.32 -3.85 3.51
C ILE A 53 13.10 -2.71 2.85
N SER A 54 13.34 -1.63 3.57
CA SER A 54 14.16 -0.51 3.12
C SER A 54 15.19 -0.13 4.18
N GLN A 55 16.32 0.43 3.77
CA GLN A 55 17.36 0.87 4.69
C GLN A 55 17.08 2.28 5.21
N LYS A 56 17.39 2.53 6.49
CA LYS A 56 17.27 3.86 7.13
C LYS A 56 18.36 4.82 6.64
N VAL A 57 19.52 4.29 6.28
CA VAL A 57 20.64 5.05 5.72
C VAL A 57 21.06 4.35 4.44
N GLN A 58 21.39 5.10 3.41
CA GLN A 58 21.94 4.56 2.15
C GLN A 58 23.39 4.11 2.37
N ASP A 59 23.57 3.01 3.08
CA ASP A 59 24.84 2.28 3.14
C ASP A 59 24.80 1.14 2.11
N GLU A 60 25.98 0.78 1.57
CA GLU A 60 26.15 -0.27 0.55
C GLU A 60 25.89 -1.71 1.05
N LEU A 61 25.20 -1.87 2.17
CA LEU A 61 24.85 -3.19 2.73
C LEU A 61 23.67 -3.78 1.97
N PHE A 62 23.91 -4.89 1.30
CA PHE A 62 22.84 -5.66 0.67
C PHE A 62 21.86 -6.19 1.72
N ILE A 63 20.55 -6.10 1.42
CA ILE A 63 19.52 -6.74 2.24
C ILE A 63 19.56 -8.24 1.96
N ASP A 64 19.88 -9.02 2.99
CA ASP A 64 19.77 -10.48 2.92
C ASP A 64 18.31 -10.90 3.13
N PHE A 65 17.56 -10.99 2.02
CA PHE A 65 16.16 -11.40 2.04
C PHE A 65 15.94 -12.82 2.57
N HIS A 66 16.93 -13.72 2.42
CA HIS A 66 16.81 -15.09 2.94
C HIS A 66 16.89 -15.07 4.48
N GLU A 67 17.85 -14.35 5.06
CA GLU A 67 17.93 -14.18 6.50
C GLU A 67 16.66 -13.54 7.07
N GLN A 68 16.15 -12.50 6.41
CA GLN A 68 14.90 -11.83 6.79
C GLN A 68 13.70 -12.81 6.72
N LEU A 69 13.60 -13.61 5.66
CA LEU A 69 12.55 -14.62 5.50
C LEU A 69 12.56 -15.62 6.66
N LEU A 70 13.74 -16.16 7.04
CA LEU A 70 13.87 -17.11 8.14
C LEU A 70 13.41 -16.50 9.47
N ILE A 71 13.73 -15.26 9.73
CA ILE A 71 13.34 -14.58 10.95
C ILE A 71 11.85 -14.32 11.00
N PHE A 72 11.27 -13.82 9.91
CA PHE A 72 9.82 -13.68 9.81
C PHE A 72 9.12 -15.03 10.00
N SER A 73 9.57 -16.09 9.33
CA SER A 73 9.02 -17.45 9.46
C SER A 73 9.01 -17.92 10.92
N LYS A 74 10.12 -17.72 11.64
CA LYS A 74 10.22 -18.05 13.07
C LYS A 74 9.22 -17.29 13.93
N TYR A 75 9.07 -15.97 13.71
CA TYR A 75 8.13 -15.17 14.49
C TYR A 75 6.67 -15.51 14.15
N PHE A 76 6.32 -15.66 12.86
CA PHE A 76 4.97 -16.08 12.49
C PHE A 76 4.59 -17.41 13.12
N SER A 77 5.51 -18.38 13.14
CA SER A 77 5.30 -19.66 13.84
C SER A 77 5.13 -19.47 15.34
N SER A 78 5.93 -18.62 15.98
CA SER A 78 5.84 -18.38 17.44
C SER A 78 4.56 -17.68 17.88
N TYR A 79 3.97 -16.87 17.00
CA TYR A 79 2.65 -16.24 17.20
C TYR A 79 1.48 -17.12 16.76
N ALA A 80 1.75 -18.36 16.34
CA ALA A 80 0.75 -19.32 15.85
C ALA A 80 -0.11 -18.73 14.70
N ILE A 81 0.51 -17.97 13.78
CA ILE A 81 -0.13 -17.45 12.59
C ILE A 81 0.14 -18.43 11.44
N PRO A 82 -0.88 -19.19 10.99
CA PRO A 82 -0.71 -20.10 9.87
C PRO A 82 -0.44 -19.30 8.59
N SER A 83 0.76 -19.41 8.06
CA SER A 83 1.17 -18.65 6.90
C SER A 83 2.21 -19.39 6.05
N ILE A 84 2.20 -19.06 4.77
CA ILE A 84 3.18 -19.49 3.78
C ILE A 84 3.98 -18.25 3.40
N LEU A 85 5.30 -18.30 3.56
CA LEU A 85 6.19 -17.19 3.27
C LEU A 85 7.09 -17.52 2.09
N SER A 86 7.37 -16.51 1.27
CA SER A 86 8.39 -16.57 0.22
C SER A 86 8.93 -15.18 -0.10
N VAL A 87 10.11 -15.13 -0.69
CA VAL A 87 10.64 -13.91 -1.32
C VAL A 87 10.14 -13.86 -2.75
N ILE A 88 9.51 -12.76 -3.14
CA ILE A 88 9.03 -12.50 -4.50
C ILE A 88 9.54 -11.11 -4.91
N GLY A 89 10.48 -11.08 -5.86
CA GLY A 89 11.21 -9.86 -6.19
C GLY A 89 12.02 -9.37 -4.98
N GLU A 90 11.82 -8.13 -4.58
CA GLU A 90 12.47 -7.49 -3.42
C GLU A 90 11.52 -7.39 -2.21
N ASN A 91 10.54 -8.30 -2.11
CA ASN A 91 9.56 -8.29 -1.03
C ASN A 91 9.45 -9.66 -0.38
N ILE A 92 9.14 -9.68 0.92
CA ILE A 92 8.65 -10.88 1.58
C ILE A 92 7.14 -10.91 1.42
N VAL A 93 6.64 -12.00 0.85
CA VAL A 93 5.22 -12.23 0.62
C VAL A 93 4.73 -13.35 1.51
N LEU A 94 3.63 -13.08 2.21
CA LEU A 94 2.93 -14.05 3.04
C LEU A 94 1.55 -14.34 2.45
N LEU A 95 1.23 -15.60 2.33
CA LEU A 95 -0.14 -16.07 2.21
C LEU A 95 -0.60 -16.54 3.60
N ASN A 96 -1.45 -15.73 4.24
CA ASN A 96 -2.03 -16.08 5.53
C ASN A 96 -3.21 -17.01 5.30
N THR A 97 -3.23 -18.13 6.01
CA THR A 97 -4.35 -19.07 6.01
C THR A 97 -5.14 -18.92 7.30
N GLN A 98 -6.46 -19.22 7.29
CA GLN A 98 -7.33 -19.04 8.44
C GLN A 98 -7.38 -17.57 8.96
N TYR A 99 -7.40 -16.62 8.03
CA TYR A 99 -7.49 -15.19 8.33
C TYR A 99 -8.89 -14.80 8.78
N THR A 100 -9.20 -15.03 10.06
CA THR A 100 -10.56 -14.87 10.61
C THR A 100 -10.74 -13.60 11.45
N ASP A 101 -9.65 -13.05 12.00
CA ASP A 101 -9.67 -11.89 12.91
C ASP A 101 -8.61 -10.86 12.50
N LYS A 102 -9.05 -9.83 11.74
CA LYS A 102 -8.22 -8.71 11.29
C LYS A 102 -7.50 -8.01 12.45
N LYS A 103 -8.21 -7.77 13.57
CA LYS A 103 -7.64 -7.03 14.71
C LYS A 103 -6.54 -7.82 15.40
N ARG A 104 -6.78 -9.11 15.65
CA ARG A 104 -5.78 -10.00 16.24
C ARG A 104 -4.56 -10.15 15.32
N PHE A 105 -4.80 -10.33 14.03
CA PHE A 105 -3.72 -10.42 13.04
C PHE A 105 -2.88 -9.14 13.02
N ALA A 106 -3.51 -7.95 12.99
CA ALA A 106 -2.83 -6.67 13.02
C ALA A 106 -1.95 -6.51 14.28
N GLN A 107 -2.47 -6.86 15.46
CA GLN A 107 -1.70 -6.79 16.70
C GLN A 107 -0.50 -7.73 16.70
N SER A 108 -0.68 -8.97 16.24
CA SER A 108 0.40 -9.95 16.13
C SER A 108 1.46 -9.49 15.14
N LEU A 109 1.04 -9.00 13.97
CA LEU A 109 1.96 -8.48 12.95
C LEU A 109 2.76 -7.28 13.46
N GLN A 110 2.10 -6.32 14.14
CA GLN A 110 2.78 -5.18 14.77
C GLN A 110 3.82 -5.62 15.78
N SER A 111 3.51 -6.62 16.61
CA SER A 111 4.46 -7.18 17.57
C SER A 111 5.64 -7.88 16.90
N ILE A 112 5.39 -8.62 15.82
CA ILE A 112 6.45 -9.27 15.02
C ILE A 112 7.39 -8.20 14.45
N ILE A 113 6.86 -7.16 13.81
CA ILE A 113 7.66 -6.07 13.26
C ILE A 113 8.54 -5.43 14.33
N GLN A 114 7.98 -5.09 15.49
CA GLN A 114 8.76 -4.52 16.60
C GLN A 114 9.92 -5.43 17.06
N HIS A 115 9.74 -6.76 17.03
CA HIS A 115 10.82 -7.69 17.35
C HIS A 115 11.89 -7.74 16.25
N VAL A 116 11.47 -7.71 14.99
CA VAL A 116 12.39 -7.72 13.84
C VAL A 116 13.17 -6.41 13.80
N GLU A 117 12.54 -5.25 13.99
CA GLU A 117 13.20 -3.94 14.08
C GLU A 117 14.25 -3.85 15.18
N LYS A 118 13.97 -4.42 16.36
CA LYS A 118 14.95 -4.48 17.44
C LYS A 118 16.21 -5.27 17.06
N ARG A 119 16.05 -6.32 16.25
CA ARG A 119 17.16 -7.13 15.76
C ARG A 119 17.90 -6.46 14.60
N TYR A 120 17.16 -5.75 13.75
CA TYR A 120 17.67 -5.05 12.55
C TYR A 120 17.30 -3.57 12.59
N PRO A 121 17.94 -2.78 13.48
CA PRO A 121 17.55 -1.38 13.70
C PRO A 121 17.80 -0.46 12.49
N ASN A 122 18.57 -0.93 11.50
CA ASN A 122 18.91 -0.17 10.30
C ASN A 122 17.89 -0.34 9.15
N TYR A 123 16.83 -1.12 9.37
CA TYR A 123 15.79 -1.35 8.37
C TYR A 123 14.44 -0.75 8.77
N HIS A 124 13.66 -0.39 7.76
CA HIS A 124 12.24 -0.08 7.85
C HIS A 124 11.43 -1.17 7.17
N TYR A 125 10.20 -1.38 7.62
CA TYR A 125 9.28 -2.38 7.12
C TYR A 125 7.96 -1.73 6.72
N SER A 126 7.69 -1.60 5.42
CA SER A 126 6.41 -1.13 4.89
C SER A 126 5.53 -2.32 4.54
N ILE A 127 4.27 -2.32 4.99
CA ILE A 127 3.42 -3.52 4.94
C ILE A 127 2.08 -3.20 4.30
N GLY A 128 1.74 -4.01 3.29
CA GLY A 128 0.44 -3.99 2.65
C GLY A 128 -0.30 -5.32 2.83
N ILE A 129 -1.60 -5.25 3.09
CA ILE A 129 -2.45 -6.42 3.29
C ILE A 129 -3.65 -6.35 2.34
N SER A 130 -3.91 -7.45 1.62
CA SER A 130 -5.05 -7.60 0.72
C SER A 130 -6.38 -7.68 1.46
N LYS A 131 -7.48 -7.62 0.71
CA LYS A 131 -8.77 -8.12 1.19
C LYS A 131 -8.70 -9.62 1.48
N PRO A 132 -9.53 -10.13 2.39
CA PRO A 132 -9.75 -11.56 2.54
C PRO A 132 -10.29 -12.19 1.25
N PHE A 133 -9.88 -13.42 0.95
CA PHE A 133 -10.37 -14.17 -0.20
C PHE A 133 -10.46 -15.67 0.12
N GLU A 134 -11.25 -16.42 -0.66
CA GLU A 134 -11.53 -17.85 -0.40
C GLU A 134 -10.90 -18.77 -1.46
N VAL A 135 -10.72 -18.28 -2.68
CA VAL A 135 -10.30 -19.10 -3.83
C VAL A 135 -8.82 -18.89 -4.11
N LEU A 136 -7.97 -19.87 -3.80
CA LEU A 136 -6.51 -19.74 -3.91
C LEU A 136 -6.04 -19.40 -5.34
N LEU A 137 -6.76 -19.79 -6.39
CA LEU A 137 -6.45 -19.38 -7.77
C LEU A 137 -6.54 -17.88 -8.01
N THR A 138 -7.19 -17.11 -7.13
CA THR A 138 -7.24 -15.64 -7.18
C THR A 138 -6.07 -14.98 -6.43
N PHE A 139 -5.09 -15.74 -5.97
CA PHE A 139 -3.92 -15.23 -5.24
C PHE A 139 -3.22 -14.08 -5.95
N LYS A 140 -3.11 -14.12 -7.29
CA LYS A 140 -2.50 -13.02 -8.04
C LYS A 140 -3.20 -11.68 -7.78
N ASN A 141 -4.53 -11.66 -7.77
CA ASN A 141 -5.29 -10.42 -7.51
C ASN A 141 -5.06 -9.93 -6.07
N SER A 142 -5.03 -10.86 -5.12
CA SER A 142 -4.77 -10.53 -3.72
C SER A 142 -3.32 -10.03 -3.51
N LEU A 143 -2.35 -10.57 -4.25
CA LEU A 143 -0.99 -10.07 -4.26
C LEU A 143 -0.90 -8.64 -4.81
N GLU A 144 -1.62 -8.34 -5.90
CA GLU A 144 -1.72 -7.00 -6.46
C GLU A 144 -2.32 -6.01 -5.45
N GLU A 145 -3.42 -6.37 -4.78
CA GLU A 145 -4.03 -5.58 -3.71
C GLU A 145 -3.06 -5.29 -2.56
N ALA A 146 -2.34 -6.31 -2.08
CA ALA A 146 -1.36 -6.17 -1.01
C ALA A 146 -0.17 -5.30 -1.43
N THR A 147 0.31 -5.44 -2.68
CA THR A 147 1.41 -4.63 -3.22
C THR A 147 1.01 -3.15 -3.34
N ILE A 148 -0.23 -2.85 -3.74
CA ILE A 148 -0.74 -1.48 -3.78
C ILE A 148 -0.76 -0.87 -2.37
N SER A 149 -1.26 -1.64 -1.41
CA SER A 149 -1.33 -1.20 -0.01
C SER A 149 0.08 -0.99 0.57
N GLU A 150 1.03 -1.85 0.24
CA GLU A 150 2.43 -1.72 0.64
C GLU A 150 3.07 -0.46 0.03
N ARG A 151 2.86 -0.19 -1.26
CA ARG A 151 3.40 0.99 -1.95
C ARG A 151 2.94 2.31 -1.30
N ILE A 152 1.73 2.34 -0.74
CA ILE A 152 1.15 3.49 -0.04
C ILE A 152 1.57 3.52 1.43
N SER A 153 2.07 2.41 1.95
CA SER A 153 2.47 2.30 3.36
C SER A 153 3.75 3.09 3.61
N LYS A 154 3.72 3.95 4.61
CA LYS A 154 4.93 4.62 5.10
C LYS A 154 5.83 3.61 5.81
N PRO A 155 7.13 3.94 6.00
CA PRO A 155 8.02 3.14 6.83
C PRO A 155 7.39 2.76 8.18
N ASP A 156 7.50 1.48 8.52
CA ASP A 156 7.01 0.90 9.79
C ASP A 156 5.49 0.99 10.00
N GLN A 157 4.72 1.12 8.89
CA GLN A 157 3.26 1.14 8.90
C GLN A 157 2.65 -0.08 8.20
N ILE A 158 1.42 -0.40 8.63
CA ILE A 158 0.58 -1.42 8.03
C ILE A 158 -0.61 -0.74 7.36
N LYS A 159 -0.83 -1.05 6.08
CA LYS A 159 -1.97 -0.58 5.29
C LYS A 159 -2.81 -1.76 4.79
N TYR A 160 -4.12 -1.61 4.87
CA TYR A 160 -5.08 -2.59 4.37
C TYR A 160 -5.72 -2.07 3.08
N TYR A 161 -5.79 -2.92 2.06
CA TYR A 161 -6.39 -2.55 0.79
C TYR A 161 -7.87 -2.16 0.93
N GLU A 162 -8.61 -2.82 1.82
CA GLU A 162 -10.02 -2.48 2.07
C GLU A 162 -10.23 -1.06 2.60
N ASP A 163 -9.23 -0.48 3.28
CA ASP A 163 -9.30 0.88 3.83
C ASP A 163 -9.05 1.95 2.73
N LEU A 164 -8.56 1.56 1.56
CA LEU A 164 -8.28 2.45 0.42
C LEU A 164 -9.53 2.77 -0.42
N GLY A 165 -10.58 1.94 -0.33
CA GLY A 165 -11.81 2.12 -1.08
C GLY A 165 -11.60 2.25 -2.59
N PHE A 166 -12.35 3.17 -3.24
CA PHE A 166 -12.23 3.45 -4.67
C PHE A 166 -10.82 3.94 -5.06
N LEU A 167 -10.17 4.70 -4.18
CA LEU A 167 -8.85 5.29 -4.44
C LEU A 167 -7.77 4.20 -4.63
N GLY A 168 -7.87 3.09 -3.90
CA GLY A 168 -6.97 1.93 -4.10
C GLY A 168 -7.04 1.38 -5.52
N ASN A 169 -8.25 1.19 -6.06
CA ASN A 169 -8.44 0.74 -7.44
C ASN A 169 -7.94 1.75 -8.48
N PHE A 170 -8.12 3.04 -8.22
CA PHE A 170 -7.63 4.10 -9.09
C PHE A 170 -6.10 4.10 -9.17
N ILE A 171 -5.43 4.05 -8.00
CA ILE A 171 -3.97 4.04 -7.91
C ILE A 171 -3.37 2.73 -8.45
N ALA A 172 -4.09 1.59 -8.32
CA ALA A 172 -3.63 0.28 -8.77
C ALA A 172 -3.17 0.25 -10.23
N ASN A 173 -3.89 0.99 -11.08
CA ASN A 173 -3.69 0.99 -12.52
C ASN A 173 -2.84 2.17 -13.00
N MET A 174 -2.15 2.87 -12.11
CA MET A 174 -1.40 4.08 -12.41
C MET A 174 0.01 4.02 -11.80
N SER A 175 1.03 4.31 -12.61
CA SER A 175 2.37 4.52 -12.07
C SER A 175 2.50 5.90 -11.43
N THR A 176 3.51 6.08 -10.57
CA THR A 176 3.79 7.39 -9.96
C THR A 176 4.06 8.46 -11.03
N GLU A 177 4.80 8.11 -12.09
CA GLU A 177 5.09 9.00 -13.22
C GLU A 177 3.82 9.42 -13.97
N GLN A 178 2.89 8.47 -14.19
CA GLN A 178 1.60 8.77 -14.81
C GLN A 178 0.75 9.69 -13.92
N LEU A 179 0.74 9.47 -12.60
CA LEU A 179 0.04 10.35 -11.66
C LEU A 179 0.61 11.77 -11.71
N HIS A 180 1.96 11.91 -11.68
CA HIS A 180 2.61 13.21 -11.78
C HIS A 180 2.34 13.89 -13.12
N ALA A 181 2.32 13.16 -14.24
CA ALA A 181 1.99 13.71 -15.55
C ALA A 181 0.56 14.29 -15.57
N ILE A 182 -0.42 13.55 -15.07
CA ILE A 182 -1.81 14.01 -14.97
C ILE A 182 -1.93 15.18 -14.00
N ALA A 183 -1.28 15.10 -12.83
CA ALA A 183 -1.29 16.18 -11.86
C ALA A 183 -0.71 17.48 -12.44
N LYS A 184 0.39 17.40 -13.20
CA LYS A 184 1.01 18.53 -13.87
C LYS A 184 0.09 19.16 -14.92
N GLU A 185 -0.59 18.32 -15.72
CA GLU A 185 -1.56 18.78 -16.71
C GLU A 185 -2.76 19.46 -16.05
N MET A 186 -3.28 18.94 -14.93
CA MET A 186 -4.46 19.46 -14.28
C MET A 186 -4.20 20.66 -13.38
N LEU A 187 -3.04 20.71 -12.71
CA LEU A 187 -2.68 21.76 -11.77
C LEU A 187 -1.99 22.94 -12.46
N HIS A 188 -1.53 22.78 -13.70
CA HIS A 188 -0.84 23.83 -14.45
C HIS A 188 0.26 24.52 -13.63
N GLU A 189 0.15 25.84 -13.44
CA GLU A 189 1.14 26.62 -12.70
C GLU A 189 1.16 26.35 -11.19
N LEU A 190 0.13 25.71 -10.64
CA LEU A 190 0.12 25.25 -9.25
C LEU A 190 0.98 24.01 -9.03
N TYR A 191 1.39 23.30 -10.09
CA TYR A 191 2.27 22.15 -9.99
C TYR A 191 3.72 22.58 -9.76
N ASP A 192 3.97 23.13 -8.57
CA ASP A 192 5.31 23.49 -8.09
C ASP A 192 5.28 23.42 -6.55
N PHE A 193 5.62 22.26 -6.03
CA PHE A 193 5.51 21.97 -4.59
C PHE A 193 6.67 22.55 -3.77
N ASN A 194 7.67 23.15 -4.42
CA ASN A 194 8.78 23.83 -3.74
C ASN A 194 8.45 25.32 -3.48
N ASP A 195 7.49 25.90 -4.20
CA ASP A 195 7.02 27.25 -3.96
C ASP A 195 6.02 27.27 -2.80
N THR A 196 6.41 27.87 -1.67
CA THR A 196 5.59 27.97 -0.45
C THR A 196 4.23 28.60 -0.71
N ARG A 197 4.16 29.65 -1.54
CA ARG A 197 2.89 30.31 -1.87
C ARG A 197 1.96 29.40 -2.67
N LYS A 198 2.50 28.65 -3.65
CA LYS A 198 1.73 27.70 -4.43
C LYS A 198 1.29 26.53 -3.56
N LYS A 199 2.14 26.06 -2.63
CA LYS A 199 1.79 25.04 -1.64
C LYS A 199 0.62 25.48 -0.76
N ASP A 200 0.60 26.74 -0.29
CA ASP A 200 -0.52 27.30 0.48
C ASP A 200 -1.81 27.38 -0.35
N LEU A 201 -1.71 27.71 -1.64
CA LEU A 201 -2.86 27.68 -2.55
C LEU A 201 -3.37 26.27 -2.80
N LEU A 202 -2.48 25.29 -2.98
CA LEU A 202 -2.84 23.88 -3.10
C LEU A 202 -3.52 23.35 -1.83
N HIS A 203 -3.02 23.71 -0.64
CA HIS A 203 -3.68 23.37 0.62
C HIS A 203 -5.09 24.00 0.69
N THR A 204 -5.22 25.26 0.28
CA THR A 204 -6.52 25.93 0.20
C THR A 204 -7.45 25.22 -0.78
N LEU A 205 -6.98 24.85 -1.97
CA LEU A 205 -7.72 24.09 -2.98
C LEU A 205 -8.20 22.76 -2.42
N TYR A 206 -7.30 22.00 -1.82
CA TYR A 206 -7.62 20.71 -1.22
C TYR A 206 -8.70 20.83 -0.15
N LYS A 207 -8.55 21.75 0.80
CA LYS A 207 -9.55 21.99 1.85
C LYS A 207 -10.89 22.45 1.28
N TYR A 208 -10.87 23.33 0.28
CA TYR A 208 -12.10 23.82 -0.37
C TYR A 208 -12.85 22.69 -1.06
N LEU A 209 -12.16 21.84 -1.83
CA LEU A 209 -12.78 20.70 -2.52
C LEU A 209 -13.25 19.63 -1.52
N SER A 210 -12.45 19.32 -0.52
CA SER A 210 -12.77 18.32 0.52
C SER A 210 -13.99 18.69 1.37
N ASN A 211 -14.21 20.01 1.56
CA ASN A 211 -15.39 20.54 2.26
C ASN A 211 -16.60 20.75 1.32
N GLY A 212 -16.58 20.12 0.13
CA GLY A 212 -17.67 20.24 -0.83
C GLY A 212 -17.90 21.68 -1.33
N GLN A 213 -16.82 22.45 -1.46
CA GLN A 213 -16.79 23.86 -1.91
C GLN A 213 -17.57 24.83 -1.00
N LYS A 214 -17.75 24.47 0.26
CA LYS A 214 -18.42 25.31 1.24
C LYS A 214 -17.45 26.30 1.85
N LEU A 215 -17.70 27.59 1.59
CA LEU A 215 -16.81 28.66 2.01
C LEU A 215 -16.62 28.78 3.53
N LYS A 216 -17.72 28.63 4.29
CA LYS A 216 -17.69 28.77 5.74
C LYS A 216 -16.82 27.69 6.40
N GLU A 217 -17.08 26.43 6.07
CA GLU A 217 -16.33 25.28 6.59
C GLU A 217 -14.85 25.34 6.21
N THR A 218 -14.56 25.80 4.98
CA THR A 218 -13.18 25.94 4.50
C THR A 218 -12.44 27.07 5.21
N MET A 219 -13.10 28.22 5.39
CA MET A 219 -12.55 29.36 6.12
C MET A 219 -12.18 28.98 7.56
N GLU A 220 -13.08 28.27 8.25
CA GLU A 220 -12.87 27.77 9.62
C GLU A 220 -11.70 26.76 9.66
N ALA A 221 -11.66 25.80 8.72
CA ALA A 221 -10.61 24.79 8.63
C ALA A 221 -9.22 25.38 8.35
N LEU A 222 -9.13 26.48 7.64
CA LEU A 222 -7.87 27.18 7.32
C LEU A 222 -7.55 28.32 8.28
N SER A 223 -8.45 28.66 9.20
CA SER A 223 -8.31 29.81 10.12
C SER A 223 -8.03 31.12 9.40
N ILE A 224 -8.69 31.37 8.27
CA ILE A 224 -8.54 32.61 7.47
C ILE A 224 -9.86 33.36 7.34
N SER A 225 -9.80 34.66 6.95
CA SER A 225 -11.01 35.45 6.72
C SER A 225 -11.75 35.01 5.41
N MET A 226 -13.05 35.31 5.35
CA MET A 226 -13.85 35.08 4.14
C MET A 226 -13.26 35.78 2.90
N GLY A 227 -12.86 37.01 3.05
CA GLY A 227 -12.21 37.75 1.95
C GLY A 227 -10.88 37.17 1.52
N GLY A 228 -10.08 36.67 2.48
CA GLY A 228 -8.84 35.95 2.21
C GLY A 228 -9.08 34.64 1.45
N LEU A 229 -10.09 33.85 1.85
CA LEU A 229 -10.45 32.63 1.14
C LEU A 229 -10.91 32.92 -0.29
N GLN A 230 -11.81 33.88 -0.49
CA GLN A 230 -12.31 34.25 -1.83
C GLN A 230 -11.18 34.78 -2.73
N TYR A 231 -10.24 35.52 -2.19
CA TYR A 231 -9.05 35.97 -2.92
C TYR A 231 -8.20 34.76 -3.36
N ARG A 232 -7.91 33.82 -2.43
CA ARG A 232 -7.14 32.60 -2.76
C ARG A 232 -7.82 31.76 -3.81
N ILE A 233 -9.14 31.55 -3.73
CA ILE A 233 -9.92 30.80 -4.74
C ILE A 233 -9.78 31.44 -6.13
N LYS A 234 -9.89 32.78 -6.23
CA LYS A 234 -9.67 33.47 -7.50
C LYS A 234 -8.27 33.29 -8.05
N GLN A 235 -7.24 33.34 -7.19
CA GLN A 235 -5.86 33.07 -7.61
C GLN A 235 -5.68 31.63 -8.09
N ILE A 236 -6.30 30.67 -7.42
CA ILE A 236 -6.28 29.25 -7.82
C ILE A 236 -6.91 29.07 -9.20
N GLU A 237 -8.12 29.60 -9.43
CA GLU A 237 -8.80 29.52 -10.75
C GLU A 237 -7.98 30.18 -11.87
N LEU A 238 -7.29 31.28 -11.59
CA LEU A 238 -6.38 31.92 -12.57
C LEU A 238 -5.20 31.00 -12.92
N LEU A 239 -4.55 30.38 -11.92
CA LEU A 239 -3.41 29.49 -12.14
C LEU A 239 -3.79 28.14 -12.75
N LEU A 240 -5.03 27.67 -12.52
CA LEU A 240 -5.59 26.49 -13.14
C LEU A 240 -6.12 26.76 -14.56
N HIS A 241 -6.25 28.02 -14.98
CA HIS A 241 -6.91 28.42 -16.23
C HIS A 241 -8.32 27.84 -16.38
N ARG A 242 -8.98 27.52 -15.27
CA ARG A 242 -10.30 26.87 -15.26
C ARG A 242 -11.07 27.17 -13.98
N SER A 243 -12.41 27.24 -14.10
CA SER A 243 -13.27 27.50 -12.95
C SER A 243 -13.52 26.22 -12.13
N LEU A 244 -13.46 26.37 -10.80
CA LEU A 244 -13.83 25.33 -9.85
C LEU A 244 -15.34 25.08 -9.76
N LYS A 245 -16.17 25.89 -10.45
CA LYS A 245 -17.62 25.62 -10.60
C LYS A 245 -17.91 24.45 -11.53
N ASP A 246 -16.95 24.06 -12.39
CA ASP A 246 -17.03 22.82 -13.13
C ASP A 246 -16.87 21.64 -12.16
N SER A 247 -18.00 20.98 -11.86
CA SER A 247 -18.07 19.90 -10.88
C SER A 247 -17.25 18.68 -11.28
N SER A 248 -17.17 18.34 -12.56
CA SER A 248 -16.36 17.22 -13.05
C SER A 248 -14.88 17.52 -12.88
N PHE A 249 -14.44 18.71 -13.27
CA PHE A 249 -13.05 19.14 -13.09
C PHE A 249 -12.65 19.16 -11.61
N SER A 250 -13.49 19.71 -10.75
CA SER A 250 -13.27 19.74 -9.30
C SER A 250 -13.20 18.34 -8.69
N ALA A 251 -14.03 17.41 -9.14
CA ALA A 251 -13.99 16.02 -8.69
C ALA A 251 -12.66 15.33 -9.10
N TYR A 252 -12.21 15.55 -10.34
CA TYR A 252 -10.93 14.99 -10.82
C TYR A 252 -9.74 15.61 -10.09
N LEU A 253 -9.74 16.92 -9.84
CA LEU A 253 -8.71 17.57 -9.02
C LEU A 253 -8.63 16.96 -7.62
N LEU A 254 -9.78 16.78 -6.96
CA LEU A 254 -9.81 16.18 -5.63
C LEU A 254 -9.31 14.73 -5.65
N LEU A 255 -9.65 13.95 -6.68
CA LEU A 255 -9.15 12.59 -6.85
C LEU A 255 -7.62 12.56 -7.00
N ILE A 256 -7.06 13.41 -7.84
CA ILE A 256 -5.60 13.50 -8.06
C ILE A 256 -4.89 13.97 -6.79
N LEU A 257 -5.38 15.00 -6.12
CA LEU A 257 -4.79 15.50 -4.87
C LEU A 257 -4.81 14.42 -3.77
N ASN A 258 -5.93 13.72 -3.60
CA ASN A 258 -6.01 12.60 -2.66
C ASN A 258 -5.02 11.47 -3.00
N SER A 259 -4.85 11.17 -4.29
CA SER A 259 -3.90 10.15 -4.74
C SER A 259 -2.46 10.56 -4.42
N MET A 260 -2.08 11.81 -4.66
CA MET A 260 -0.75 12.33 -4.35
C MET A 260 -0.48 12.37 -2.85
N ILE A 261 -1.48 12.75 -2.04
CA ILE A 261 -1.36 12.75 -0.58
C ILE A 261 -1.20 11.31 -0.06
N LEU A 262 -1.98 10.37 -0.59
CA LEU A 262 -1.94 8.98 -0.17
C LEU A 262 -0.61 8.29 -0.51
N LEU A 263 -0.01 8.65 -1.65
CA LEU A 263 1.32 8.17 -2.07
C LEU A 263 2.49 8.97 -1.45
N ASP A 264 2.20 9.93 -0.57
CA ASP A 264 3.19 10.80 0.07
C ASP A 264 3.95 11.75 -0.89
N GLU A 265 3.40 11.94 -2.10
CA GLU A 265 3.95 12.85 -3.12
C GLU A 265 3.55 14.32 -2.88
N LEU A 266 2.55 14.55 -2.04
CA LEU A 266 2.09 15.87 -1.62
C LEU A 266 1.75 15.85 -0.13
N GLN A 267 2.37 16.75 0.64
CA GLN A 267 2.11 16.90 2.07
C GLN A 267 1.71 18.35 2.37
N PHE A 268 0.71 18.50 3.23
CA PHE A 268 0.32 19.78 3.81
C PHE A 268 0.68 19.76 5.29
N ASP A 269 1.40 20.78 5.72
CA ASP A 269 1.81 20.96 7.12
C ASP A 269 0.61 21.28 8.00
#